data_eb18372f1ecf3a8545d7345b446905a5
#
_entry.id   eb18372f1ecf3a8545d7345b446905a5
#
_cell.length_a   1.000
_cell.length_b   1.000
_cell.length_c   1.000
_cell.angle_alpha   90.00
_cell.angle_beta   90.00
_cell.angle_gamma   90.00
#
_symmetry.space_group_name_H-M   'P 1'
#
loop_
_entity.id
_entity.type
_entity.pdbx_description
1 polymer ?
#
loop_
_entity_poly.entity_id
_entity_poly.type
_entity_poly.pdbx_seq_one_letter_code
_entity_poly.pdbx_strand_id
1 'polypeptide(L)' 'MIRCLAIDDEPLALQQLVTYINKVSFLELAGQCQSALEARRFLENDMVDAIFCDINMPDLNGMDFVKSLT' A
#
# COMPACT_ATOMS: atom_id res chain seq x y z
N MET A 1 -4.19 11.98 -11.44
CA MET A 1 -4.39 11.40 -10.09
C MET A 1 -3.23 10.47 -9.76
N ILE A 2 -2.82 10.47 -8.52
CA ILE A 2 -1.76 9.58 -8.04
C ILE A 2 -2.42 8.26 -7.59
N ARG A 3 -2.10 7.17 -8.26
CA ARG A 3 -2.66 5.86 -7.91
C ARG A 3 -1.86 5.29 -6.73
N CYS A 4 -2.58 4.94 -5.67
CA CYS A 4 -1.98 4.54 -4.40
C CYS A 4 -2.35 3.11 -4.03
N LEU A 5 -1.39 2.40 -3.42
CA LEU A 5 -1.62 1.11 -2.79
C LEU A 5 -1.47 1.28 -1.29
N ALA A 6 -2.46 0.81 -0.53
CA ALA A 6 -2.42 0.84 0.93
C ALA A 6 -2.08 -0.55 1.44
N ILE A 7 -1.12 -0.63 2.35
CA ILE A 7 -0.66 -1.90 2.91
C ILE A 7 -0.59 -1.80 4.43
N ASP A 8 -1.30 -2.68 5.12
CA ASP A 8 -1.24 -2.79 6.57
C ASP A 8 -1.78 -4.14 6.99
N ASP A 9 -1.08 -4.83 7.91
CA ASP A 9 -1.51 -6.14 8.39
C ASP A 9 -2.63 -6.05 9.42
N GLU A 10 -2.86 -4.86 9.98
CA GLU A 10 -3.93 -4.61 10.94
C GLU A 10 -5.18 -4.10 10.19
N PRO A 11 -6.30 -4.84 10.20
CA PRO A 11 -7.48 -4.46 9.40
C PRO A 11 -8.04 -3.08 9.72
N LEU A 12 -8.05 -2.68 10.99
CA LEU A 12 -8.58 -1.36 11.37
C LEU A 12 -7.66 -0.24 10.90
N ALA A 13 -6.35 -0.45 11.02
CA ALA A 13 -5.39 0.53 10.53
C ALA A 13 -5.46 0.66 9.01
N LEU A 14 -5.62 -0.45 8.31
CA LEU A 14 -5.80 -0.43 6.85
C LEU A 14 -7.04 0.36 6.46
N GLN A 15 -8.15 0.16 7.17
CA GLN A 15 -9.38 0.90 6.91
C GLN A 15 -9.20 2.40 7.11
N GLN A 16 -8.50 2.80 8.17
CA GLN A 16 -8.19 4.21 8.42
C GLN A 16 -7.35 4.81 7.32
N LEU A 17 -6.35 4.06 6.85
CA LEU A 17 -5.48 4.50 5.77
C LEU A 17 -6.27 4.68 4.46
N VAL A 18 -7.13 3.73 4.13
CA VAL A 18 -8.00 3.82 2.97
C VAL A 18 -8.93 5.04 3.06
N THR A 19 -9.52 5.27 4.23
CA THR A 19 -10.37 6.43 4.46
C THR A 19 -9.60 7.73 4.24
N TYR A 20 -8.36 7.79 4.75
CA TYR A 20 -7.51 8.96 4.57
C TYR A 20 -7.23 9.22 3.09
N ILE A 21 -6.83 8.18 2.36
CA ILE A 21 -6.55 8.30 0.93
C ILE A 21 -7.77 8.82 0.17
N ASN A 22 -8.95 8.31 0.50
CA ASN A 22 -10.19 8.72 -0.17
C ASN A 22 -10.58 10.16 0.11
N LYS A 23 -10.05 10.77 1.17
CA LYS A 23 -10.32 12.17 1.49
C LYS A 23 -9.41 13.14 0.74
N VAL A 24 -8.33 12.66 0.17
CA VAL A 24 -7.37 13.51 -0.53
C VAL A 24 -7.71 13.51 -2.02
N SER A 25 -8.08 14.67 -2.55
CA SER A 25 -8.65 14.79 -3.89
C SER A 25 -7.71 14.34 -5.01
N PHE A 26 -6.38 14.43 -4.81
CA PHE A 26 -5.42 14.05 -5.84
C PHE A 26 -4.91 12.63 -5.70
N LEU A 27 -5.43 11.86 -4.75
CA LEU A 27 -5.07 10.45 -4.58
C LEU A 27 -6.22 9.56 -5.04
N GLU A 28 -5.85 8.47 -5.71
CA GLU A 28 -6.80 7.45 -6.14
C GLU A 28 -6.35 6.12 -5.54
N LEU A 29 -7.24 5.44 -4.81
CA LEU A 29 -6.92 4.14 -4.25
C LEU A 29 -6.97 3.08 -5.34
N ALA A 30 -5.81 2.53 -5.68
CA ALA A 30 -5.72 1.46 -6.67
C ALA A 30 -6.02 0.09 -6.03
N GLY A 31 -5.63 -0.09 -4.77
CA GLY A 31 -5.89 -1.32 -4.05
C GLY A 31 -5.47 -1.25 -2.60
N GLN A 32 -5.79 -2.30 -1.86
CA GLN A 32 -5.41 -2.43 -0.46
C GLN A 32 -4.98 -3.87 -0.18
N CYS A 33 -3.95 -4.02 0.64
CA CYS A 33 -3.34 -5.30 0.92
C CYS A 33 -3.03 -5.43 2.40
N GLN A 34 -3.06 -6.66 2.91
CA GLN A 34 -2.76 -6.94 4.31
C GLN A 34 -1.41 -7.62 4.49
N SER A 35 -0.67 -7.87 3.43
CA SER A 35 0.64 -8.49 3.50
C SER A 35 1.54 -8.03 2.37
N ALA A 36 2.84 -8.23 2.54
CA ALA A 36 3.83 -7.93 1.52
C ALA A 36 3.61 -8.79 0.27
N LEU A 37 3.20 -10.03 0.46
CA LEU A 37 2.95 -10.94 -0.65
C LEU A 37 1.78 -10.46 -1.52
N GLU A 38 0.69 -10.05 -0.89
CA GLU A 38 -0.45 -9.49 -1.62
C GLU A 38 -0.03 -8.23 -2.40
N ALA A 39 0.77 -7.37 -1.77
CA ALA A 39 1.24 -6.15 -2.41
C ALA A 39 2.10 -6.46 -3.63
N ARG A 40 3.00 -7.43 -3.51
CA ARG A 40 3.82 -7.85 -4.65
C ARG A 40 2.98 -8.32 -5.82
N ARG A 41 2.00 -9.18 -5.54
CA ARG A 41 1.10 -9.69 -6.58
C ARG A 41 0.33 -8.56 -7.24
N PHE A 42 -0.13 -7.62 -6.44
CA PHE A 42 -0.84 -6.45 -6.96
C PHE A 42 0.05 -5.65 -7.91
N LEU A 43 1.28 -5.38 -7.50
CA LEU A 43 2.22 -4.57 -8.29
C LEU A 43 2.66 -5.26 -9.58
N GLU A 44 2.59 -6.58 -9.64
CA GLU A 44 2.89 -7.32 -10.87
C GLU A 44 1.81 -7.14 -11.94
N ASN A 45 0.60 -6.81 -11.52
CA ASN A 45 -0.57 -6.78 -12.41
C ASN A 45 -1.18 -5.39 -12.59
N ASP A 46 -0.71 -4.39 -11.85
CA ASP A 46 -1.31 -3.06 -11.89
C ASP A 46 -0.24 -1.98 -11.70
N MET A 47 -0.52 -0.80 -12.19
CA MET A 47 0.38 0.34 -12.05
C MET A 47 0.02 1.17 -10.84
N VAL A 48 1.01 1.45 -10.00
CA VAL A 48 0.86 2.21 -8.77
C VAL A 48 1.95 3.28 -8.73
N ASP A 49 1.57 4.50 -8.38
CA ASP A 49 2.50 5.62 -8.30
C ASP A 49 3.08 5.81 -6.91
N ALA A 50 2.32 5.41 -5.87
CA ALA A 50 2.74 5.59 -4.48
C ALA A 50 2.23 4.45 -3.61
N ILE A 51 2.97 4.13 -2.56
CA ILE A 51 2.62 3.08 -1.62
C ILE A 51 2.59 3.67 -0.21
N PHE A 52 1.48 3.47 0.49
CA PHE A 52 1.33 3.80 1.90
C PHE A 52 1.42 2.51 2.70
N CYS A 53 2.44 2.38 3.51
CA CYS A 53 2.77 1.12 4.16
C CYS A 53 3.12 1.33 5.63
N ASP A 54 2.60 0.46 6.51
CA ASP A 54 3.01 0.42 7.90
C ASP A 54 4.39 -0.25 7.99
N ILE A 55 5.38 0.50 8.44
CA ILE A 55 6.76 0.00 8.56
C ILE A 55 6.93 -1.03 9.68
N ASN A 56 5.92 -1.19 10.52
CA ASN A 56 5.97 -2.14 11.63
C ASN A 56 5.40 -3.52 11.28
N MET A 57 5.05 -3.75 10.01
CA MET A 57 4.55 -5.05 9.57
C MET A 57 5.63 -6.13 9.75
N PRO A 58 5.31 -7.26 10.40
CA PRO A 58 6.32 -8.29 10.66
C PRO A 58 6.89 -8.94 9.39
N ASP A 59 6.07 -9.04 8.34
CA ASP A 59 6.48 -9.69 7.09
C ASP A 59 7.02 -8.71 6.06
N LEU A 60 7.15 -7.45 6.43
CA LEU A 60 7.57 -6.40 5.51
C LEU A 60 8.57 -5.47 6.18
N ASN A 61 9.78 -5.46 5.66
CA ASN A 61 10.73 -4.40 5.95
C ASN A 61 10.54 -3.33 4.88
N GLY A 62 10.15 -2.11 5.30
CA GLY A 62 9.84 -1.04 4.37
C GLY A 62 10.98 -0.75 3.40
N MET A 63 12.22 -0.79 3.87
CA MET A 63 13.38 -0.54 3.02
C MET A 63 13.58 -1.64 1.98
N ASP A 64 13.42 -2.89 2.38
CA ASP A 64 13.55 -4.01 1.45
C ASP A 64 12.45 -4.00 0.40
N PHE A 65 11.23 -3.63 0.80
CA PHE A 65 10.12 -3.53 -0.13
C PHE A 65 10.38 -2.44 -1.17
N VAL A 66 10.85 -1.27 -0.73
CA VAL A 66 11.17 -0.17 -1.64
C VAL A 66 12.28 -0.60 -2.61
N LYS A 67 13.30 -1.29 -2.13
CA LYS A 67 14.37 -1.80 -3.00
C LYS A 67 13.84 -2.76 -4.06
N SER A 68 12.84 -3.55 -3.73
CA SER A 68 12.28 -4.50 -4.70
C SER A 68 11.50 -3.82 -5.82
N LEU A 69 11.10 -2.56 -5.62
CA LEU A 69 10.39 -1.77 -6.63
C LEU A 69 11.33 -1.04 -7.57
N THR A 70 12.56 -0.85 -7.16
CA THR A 70 13.56 -0.13 -7.96
C THR A 70 14.43 -1.07 -8.77
#